data_9564a76cf9f8a4bd85d63fa8b32b9c09
#
_entry.id   9564a76cf9f8a4bd85d63fa8b32b9c09
#
_cell.length_a   1.000
_cell.length_b   1.000
_cell.length_c   1.000
_cell.angle_alpha   90.00
_cell.angle_beta   90.00
_cell.angle_gamma   90.00
#
_symmetry.space_group_name_H-M   'P 1'
#
loop_
_entity.id
_entity.type
_entity.pdbx_description
1 polymer ?
#
loop_
_entity_poly.entity_id
_entity_poly.type
_entity_poly.pdbx_seq_one_letter_code
_entity_poly.pdbx_strand_id
1 'polypeptide(L)'
;MARLRRQNGRDKAWKVKYLGVGNESWGCGGSMRPEYYADLYRRYSTYCRNYDGNSLFKIASGASDYDYNWTKVLMDRVGGRMHGLSLHYYTVSGWNGSKGAATQFSKDDYYWTLGKCREIEDVIKKHCTIMDEYDPQKNVALMLDEWGTWWDTEPGTNPGHLYQQNTLRDAFVASLSFDIFHKYTDRLKMANIAQIVNVLQSMILTSGKNMVLTPTYYVFKMYNVHQDATYIPLELNCDMMDVRDNRKIPMVSATASKDQNGKIHISMSNVDADNAQEVTINLSGTKAKKAVGE
;
A
#
# COMPACT_ATOMS: atom_id res chain seq x y z
N MET A 1 9.92 25.90 17.01
CA MET A 1 10.23 24.53 16.54
C MET A 1 11.70 24.14 16.74
N ALA A 2 12.71 24.84 16.20
CA ALA A 2 14.14 24.46 16.33
C ALA A 2 14.60 24.37 17.79
N ARG A 3 14.18 25.34 18.67
CA ARG A 3 14.48 25.28 20.12
C ARG A 3 13.89 24.05 20.79
N LEU A 4 12.62 23.75 20.52
CA LEU A 4 11.94 22.58 21.07
C LEU A 4 12.61 21.26 20.62
N ARG A 5 12.98 21.16 19.35
CA ARG A 5 13.73 20.01 18.85
C ARG A 5 15.05 19.80 19.62
N ARG A 6 15.80 20.88 19.88
CA ARG A 6 17.04 20.81 20.66
C ARG A 6 16.79 20.40 22.11
N GLN A 7 15.75 20.95 22.73
CA GLN A 7 15.33 20.56 24.09
C GLN A 7 14.99 19.06 24.17
N ASN A 8 14.44 18.49 23.08
CA ASN A 8 14.14 17.07 22.94
C ASN A 8 15.37 16.23 22.50
N GLY A 9 16.58 16.77 22.58
CA GLY A 9 17.83 16.04 22.36
C GLY A 9 18.33 15.97 20.93
N ARG A 10 17.75 16.73 19.98
CA ARG A 10 18.20 16.73 18.58
C ARG A 10 18.55 18.10 18.05
N ASP A 11 19.83 18.33 17.79
CA ASP A 11 20.33 19.60 17.26
C ASP A 11 20.02 19.79 15.77
N LYS A 12 20.27 18.76 14.95
CA LYS A 12 20.11 18.84 13.50
C LYS A 12 18.65 18.70 13.07
N ALA A 13 18.21 19.45 12.08
CA ALA A 13 16.90 19.27 11.45
C ALA A 13 16.81 17.89 10.76
N TRP A 14 15.60 17.31 10.73
CA TRP A 14 15.34 16.18 9.86
C TRP A 14 15.31 16.65 8.41
N LYS A 15 15.85 15.83 7.52
CA LYS A 15 15.69 16.05 6.08
C LYS A 15 14.44 15.30 5.62
N VAL A 16 13.35 16.05 5.48
CA VAL A 16 12.09 15.50 4.94
C VAL A 16 12.23 15.36 3.44
N LYS A 17 12.15 14.14 2.93
CA LYS A 17 12.25 13.85 1.50
C LYS A 17 10.89 13.93 0.82
N TYR A 18 9.90 13.26 1.35
CA TYR A 18 8.57 13.16 0.76
C TYR A 18 7.62 14.15 1.42
N LEU A 19 6.87 14.89 0.62
CA LEU A 19 5.92 15.90 1.08
C LEU A 19 4.62 15.80 0.29
N GLY A 20 3.55 15.39 0.98
CA GLY A 20 2.18 15.45 0.45
C GLY A 20 1.66 16.89 0.47
N VAL A 21 1.20 17.38 -0.67
CA VAL A 21 0.57 18.70 -0.81
C VAL A 21 -0.95 18.51 -0.83
N GLY A 22 -1.51 18.19 0.31
CA GLY A 22 -2.90 17.78 0.51
C GLY A 22 -3.03 16.30 0.83
N ASN A 23 -4.23 15.90 1.28
CA ASN A 23 -4.64 14.53 1.52
C ASN A 23 -6.14 14.41 1.28
N GLU A 24 -6.59 13.37 0.55
CA GLU A 24 -8.01 13.10 0.28
C GLU A 24 -8.83 14.35 -0.10
N SER A 25 -8.26 15.17 -0.98
CA SER A 25 -8.82 16.49 -1.31
C SER A 25 -10.18 16.41 -1.98
N TRP A 26 -10.54 15.25 -2.53
CA TRP A 26 -11.87 14.90 -3.04
C TRP A 26 -12.91 14.66 -1.92
N GLY A 27 -12.49 14.36 -0.70
CA GLY A 27 -13.33 14.02 0.45
C GLY A 27 -13.01 14.88 1.66
N CYS A 28 -12.54 14.26 2.75
CA CYS A 28 -12.29 14.92 4.03
C CYS A 28 -11.23 16.04 3.96
N GLY A 29 -10.36 16.01 2.96
CA GLY A 29 -9.37 17.06 2.69
C GLY A 29 -9.90 18.29 1.97
N GLY A 30 -11.23 18.44 1.81
CA GLY A 30 -11.81 19.66 1.29
C GLY A 30 -12.96 19.53 0.30
N SER A 31 -13.42 18.30 -0.02
CA SER A 31 -14.53 18.01 -0.96
C SER A 31 -14.38 18.78 -2.30
N MET A 32 -13.18 18.75 -2.86
CA MET A 32 -12.81 19.52 -4.04
C MET A 32 -13.12 18.76 -5.32
N ARG A 33 -13.31 19.50 -6.41
CA ARG A 33 -13.19 18.95 -7.76
C ARG A 33 -11.72 18.84 -8.16
N PRO A 34 -11.32 17.90 -9.01
CA PRO A 34 -9.92 17.72 -9.38
C PRO A 34 -9.28 18.97 -10.03
N GLU A 35 -10.05 19.74 -10.82
CA GLU A 35 -9.55 20.97 -11.43
C GLU A 35 -9.20 22.03 -10.38
N TYR A 36 -10.06 22.20 -9.37
CA TYR A 36 -9.82 23.15 -8.30
C TYR A 36 -8.62 22.74 -7.44
N TYR A 37 -8.52 21.44 -7.11
CA TYR A 37 -7.36 20.95 -6.40
C TYR A 37 -6.06 21.12 -7.22
N ALA A 38 -6.09 20.88 -8.53
CA ALA A 38 -4.93 21.11 -9.40
C ALA A 38 -4.45 22.55 -9.35
N ASP A 39 -5.36 23.53 -9.31
CA ASP A 39 -5.01 24.96 -9.17
C ASP A 39 -4.43 25.27 -7.78
N LEU A 40 -5.00 24.70 -6.72
CA LEU A 40 -4.44 24.81 -5.36
C LEU A 40 -3.08 24.15 -5.24
N TYR A 41 -2.89 22.96 -5.84
CA TYR A 41 -1.60 22.28 -5.88
C TYR A 41 -0.53 23.16 -6.53
N ARG A 42 -0.83 23.78 -7.68
CA ARG A 42 0.08 24.75 -8.35
C ARG A 42 0.49 25.86 -7.41
N ARG A 43 -0.48 26.42 -6.69
CA ARG A 43 -0.25 27.53 -5.74
C ARG A 43 0.61 27.07 -4.56
N TYR A 44 0.19 26.05 -3.84
CA TYR A 44 0.86 25.61 -2.61
C TYR A 44 2.22 24.97 -2.86
N SER A 45 2.36 24.15 -3.90
CA SER A 45 3.64 23.53 -4.25
C SER A 45 4.74 24.55 -4.58
N THR A 46 4.37 25.78 -4.98
CA THR A 46 5.30 26.88 -5.22
C THR A 46 6.01 27.32 -3.93
N TYR A 47 5.36 27.23 -2.80
CA TYR A 47 5.94 27.59 -1.50
C TYR A 47 6.71 26.44 -0.85
N CYS A 48 6.56 25.21 -1.33
CA CYS A 48 7.32 24.06 -0.88
C CYS A 48 8.73 24.10 -1.51
N ARG A 49 9.65 24.83 -0.88
CA ARG A 49 11.01 25.05 -1.39
C ARG A 49 12.00 24.11 -0.73
N ASN A 50 13.08 23.86 -1.44
CA ASN A 50 14.23 23.13 -0.93
C ASN A 50 15.10 24.06 -0.07
N TYR A 51 15.52 23.59 1.11
CA TYR A 51 16.37 24.34 2.03
C TYR A 51 17.52 23.45 2.51
N ASP A 52 18.67 24.03 2.79
CA ASP A 52 19.83 23.40 3.42
C ASP A 52 20.27 22.08 2.70
N GLY A 53 20.23 22.09 1.37
CA GLY A 53 20.54 20.93 0.56
C GLY A 53 19.54 19.77 0.68
N ASN A 54 18.35 20.02 1.25
CA ASN A 54 17.25 19.07 1.23
C ASN A 54 16.43 19.26 -0.04
N SER A 55 16.18 18.17 -0.78
CA SER A 55 15.32 18.16 -1.97
C SER A 55 14.02 17.47 -1.64
N LEU A 56 12.91 18.18 -1.83
CA LEU A 56 11.56 17.67 -1.57
C LEU A 56 11.04 16.90 -2.78
N PHE A 57 10.58 15.69 -2.54
CA PHE A 57 9.76 14.93 -3.45
C PHE A 57 8.29 15.28 -3.17
N LYS A 58 7.69 16.10 -4.04
CA LYS A 58 6.34 16.63 -3.84
C LYS A 58 5.31 15.69 -4.42
N ILE A 59 4.36 15.28 -3.59
CA ILE A 59 3.28 14.35 -3.94
C ILE A 59 1.96 15.13 -3.97
N ALA A 60 1.25 15.05 -5.07
CA ALA A 60 -0.10 15.59 -5.16
C ALA A 60 -1.11 14.62 -4.55
N SER A 61 -2.14 15.13 -3.87
CA SER A 61 -3.27 14.32 -3.42
C SER A 61 -3.99 13.73 -4.63
N GLY A 62 -3.93 12.42 -4.74
CA GLY A 62 -4.46 11.67 -5.86
C GLY A 62 -5.85 11.10 -5.60
N ALA A 63 -6.22 10.11 -6.38
CA ALA A 63 -7.55 9.52 -6.40
C ALA A 63 -7.81 8.56 -5.23
N SER A 64 -9.09 8.28 -4.98
CA SER A 64 -9.53 7.10 -4.24
C SER A 64 -10.04 6.07 -5.22
N ASP A 65 -9.65 4.81 -5.00
CA ASP A 65 -10.16 3.65 -5.71
C ASP A 65 -10.23 3.86 -7.25
N TYR A 66 -11.42 3.88 -7.79
CA TYR A 66 -11.72 3.90 -9.24
C TYR A 66 -11.92 5.32 -9.80
N ASP A 67 -11.59 6.39 -9.08
CA ASP A 67 -11.73 7.76 -9.62
C ASP A 67 -10.59 8.07 -10.62
N TYR A 68 -10.67 7.45 -11.75
CA TYR A 68 -9.72 7.63 -12.86
C TYR A 68 -9.73 9.04 -13.45
N ASN A 69 -10.87 9.75 -13.33
CA ASN A 69 -10.97 11.14 -13.79
C ASN A 69 -10.08 12.07 -12.97
N TRP A 70 -9.99 11.83 -11.66
CA TRP A 70 -9.08 12.59 -10.79
C TRP A 70 -7.63 12.49 -11.27
N THR A 71 -7.15 11.28 -11.52
CA THR A 71 -5.79 11.05 -12.05
C THR A 71 -5.59 11.71 -13.40
N LYS A 72 -6.54 11.56 -14.33
CA LYS A 72 -6.45 12.18 -15.66
C LYS A 72 -6.33 13.69 -15.58
N VAL A 73 -7.18 14.37 -14.81
CA VAL A 73 -7.18 15.83 -14.66
C VAL A 73 -5.88 16.32 -14.03
N LEU A 74 -5.36 15.62 -13.01
CA LEU A 74 -4.11 16.04 -12.38
C LEU A 74 -2.90 15.84 -13.28
N MET A 75 -2.83 14.74 -14.00
CA MET A 75 -1.74 14.50 -14.97
C MET A 75 -1.74 15.54 -16.06
N ASP A 76 -2.90 15.88 -16.62
CA ASP A 76 -3.07 16.90 -17.65
C ASP A 76 -2.64 18.30 -17.16
N ARG A 77 -3.12 18.72 -15.98
CA ARG A 77 -2.98 20.11 -15.52
C ARG A 77 -1.67 20.39 -14.77
N VAL A 78 -1.17 19.42 -14.02
CA VAL A 78 -0.04 19.63 -13.10
C VAL A 78 1.01 18.50 -13.12
N GLY A 79 0.91 17.51 -14.02
CA GLY A 79 1.84 16.39 -14.11
C GLY A 79 3.30 16.81 -14.11
N GLY A 80 3.68 17.80 -14.92
CA GLY A 80 5.04 18.33 -14.97
C GLY A 80 5.52 19.14 -13.74
N ARG A 81 4.68 19.26 -12.69
CA ARG A 81 4.99 20.02 -11.46
C ARG A 81 5.08 19.14 -10.22
N MET A 82 4.66 17.89 -10.30
CA MET A 82 4.71 16.93 -9.21
C MET A 82 5.75 15.85 -9.48
N HIS A 83 6.26 15.24 -8.41
CA HIS A 83 7.15 14.10 -8.50
C HIS A 83 6.38 12.78 -8.28
N GLY A 84 5.26 12.85 -7.60
CA GLY A 84 4.36 11.72 -7.37
C GLY A 84 2.91 12.14 -7.30
N LEU A 85 2.04 11.19 -7.62
CA LEU A 85 0.59 11.28 -7.48
C LEU A 85 0.14 10.20 -6.50
N SER A 86 -0.61 10.58 -5.46
CA SER A 86 -1.08 9.60 -4.48
C SER A 86 -2.24 8.75 -5.03
N LEU A 87 -2.45 7.61 -4.42
CA LEU A 87 -3.60 6.73 -4.63
C LEU A 87 -3.97 6.11 -3.30
N HIS A 88 -5.25 6.09 -2.97
CA HIS A 88 -5.79 5.38 -1.82
C HIS A 88 -6.65 4.20 -2.26
N TYR A 89 -6.52 3.08 -1.58
CA TYR A 89 -7.36 1.91 -1.79
C TYR A 89 -7.55 1.13 -0.50
N TYR A 90 -8.80 0.95 -0.09
CA TYR A 90 -9.12 0.11 1.06
C TYR A 90 -9.83 -1.18 0.65
N THR A 91 -9.40 -2.29 1.24
CA THR A 91 -10.13 -3.54 1.24
C THR A 91 -11.25 -3.42 2.26
N VAL A 92 -12.44 -3.09 1.79
CA VAL A 92 -13.62 -2.77 2.59
C VAL A 92 -14.86 -3.36 1.94
N SER A 93 -15.85 -3.80 2.73
CA SER A 93 -17.10 -4.36 2.24
C SER A 93 -18.00 -3.32 1.54
N GLY A 94 -17.86 -2.07 1.91
CA GLY A 94 -18.59 -0.93 1.38
C GLY A 94 -18.44 0.28 2.28
N TRP A 95 -18.80 1.45 1.76
CA TRP A 95 -18.68 2.70 2.51
C TRP A 95 -19.95 3.04 3.31
N ASN A 96 -21.07 2.38 3.00
CA ASN A 96 -22.34 2.56 3.69
C ASN A 96 -22.65 1.35 4.58
N GLY A 97 -23.05 1.59 5.83
CA GLY A 97 -23.36 0.54 6.79
C GLY A 97 -22.14 -0.08 7.47
N SER A 98 -22.32 -1.28 8.02
CA SER A 98 -21.26 -2.05 8.68
C SER A 98 -20.22 -2.53 7.68
N LYS A 99 -18.96 -2.42 8.06
CA LYS A 99 -17.81 -2.92 7.30
C LYS A 99 -17.41 -4.35 7.70
N GLY A 100 -18.11 -4.90 8.69
CA GLY A 100 -17.82 -6.21 9.25
C GLY A 100 -16.82 -6.16 10.42
N ALA A 101 -16.84 -7.21 11.24
CA ALA A 101 -15.99 -7.31 12.41
C ALA A 101 -14.53 -7.64 12.05
N ALA A 102 -13.60 -7.05 12.79
CA ALA A 102 -12.19 -7.32 12.62
C ALA A 102 -11.81 -8.77 13.00
N THR A 103 -12.44 -9.35 14.03
CA THR A 103 -12.06 -10.64 14.60
C THR A 103 -13.12 -11.73 14.44
N GLN A 104 -14.39 -11.38 14.33
CA GLN A 104 -15.49 -12.33 14.22
C GLN A 104 -16.01 -12.35 12.79
N PHE A 105 -15.47 -13.24 11.99
CA PHE A 105 -15.82 -13.40 10.59
C PHE A 105 -15.88 -14.88 10.21
N SER A 106 -16.69 -15.19 9.22
CA SER A 106 -16.78 -16.54 8.66
C SER A 106 -15.60 -16.83 7.71
N LYS A 107 -15.43 -18.11 7.37
CA LYS A 107 -14.48 -18.54 6.34
C LYS A 107 -14.81 -17.93 4.97
N ASP A 108 -16.10 -17.79 4.66
CA ASP A 108 -16.55 -17.11 3.45
C ASP A 108 -16.15 -15.62 3.44
N ASP A 109 -16.26 -14.91 4.57
CA ASP A 109 -15.78 -13.53 4.71
C ASP A 109 -14.26 -13.42 4.58
N TYR A 110 -13.51 -14.42 5.08
CA TYR A 110 -12.06 -14.48 4.89
C TYR A 110 -11.72 -14.53 3.40
N TYR A 111 -12.25 -15.49 2.66
CA TYR A 111 -11.95 -15.61 1.23
C TYR A 111 -12.47 -14.44 0.41
N TRP A 112 -13.66 -13.94 0.73
CA TRP A 112 -14.19 -12.74 0.09
C TRP A 112 -13.26 -11.53 0.26
N THR A 113 -12.71 -11.34 1.46
CA THR A 113 -11.77 -10.26 1.75
C THR A 113 -10.52 -10.37 0.87
N LEU A 114 -9.97 -11.57 0.72
CA LEU A 114 -8.80 -11.78 -0.14
C LEU A 114 -9.12 -11.55 -1.62
N GLY A 115 -10.30 -11.95 -2.07
CA GLY A 115 -10.78 -11.63 -3.42
C GLY A 115 -10.93 -10.11 -3.63
N LYS A 116 -11.51 -9.40 -2.66
CA LYS A 116 -11.67 -7.95 -2.70
C LYS A 116 -10.31 -7.22 -2.69
N CYS A 117 -9.37 -7.69 -1.89
CA CYS A 117 -8.02 -7.16 -1.85
C CYS A 117 -7.36 -7.16 -3.23
N ARG A 118 -7.55 -8.21 -4.01
CA ARG A 118 -6.91 -8.36 -5.32
C ARG A 118 -7.39 -7.38 -6.38
N GLU A 119 -8.56 -6.77 -6.20
CA GLU A 119 -9.04 -5.71 -7.12
C GLU A 119 -8.08 -4.50 -7.18
N ILE A 120 -7.21 -4.34 -6.20
CA ILE A 120 -6.17 -3.28 -6.20
C ILE A 120 -5.27 -3.38 -7.43
N GLU A 121 -5.07 -4.58 -8.00
CA GLU A 121 -4.26 -4.78 -9.20
C GLU A 121 -4.85 -4.05 -10.41
N ASP A 122 -6.17 -4.18 -10.62
CA ASP A 122 -6.86 -3.50 -11.72
C ASP A 122 -6.88 -1.98 -11.50
N VAL A 123 -7.04 -1.54 -10.27
CA VAL A 123 -6.99 -0.11 -9.89
C VAL A 123 -5.62 0.47 -10.24
N ILE A 124 -4.52 -0.14 -9.75
CA ILE A 124 -3.15 0.30 -10.04
C ILE A 124 -2.89 0.31 -11.55
N LYS A 125 -3.21 -0.78 -12.24
CA LYS A 125 -3.01 -0.93 -13.67
C LYS A 125 -3.69 0.18 -14.46
N LYS A 126 -4.93 0.50 -14.13
CA LYS A 126 -5.71 1.54 -14.84
C LYS A 126 -5.16 2.93 -14.57
N HIS A 127 -4.80 3.27 -13.32
CA HIS A 127 -4.15 4.54 -13.01
C HIS A 127 -2.80 4.67 -13.71
N CYS A 128 -1.97 3.62 -13.71
CA CYS A 128 -0.70 3.61 -14.43
C CYS A 128 -0.91 3.83 -15.94
N THR A 129 -1.91 3.18 -16.56
CA THR A 129 -2.22 3.36 -17.97
C THR A 129 -2.55 4.82 -18.29
N ILE A 130 -3.38 5.47 -17.47
CA ILE A 130 -3.69 6.89 -17.64
C ILE A 130 -2.45 7.75 -17.47
N MET A 131 -1.64 7.48 -16.45
CA MET A 131 -0.40 8.23 -16.23
C MET A 131 0.59 8.07 -17.38
N ASP A 132 0.66 6.89 -18.03
CA ASP A 132 1.53 6.62 -19.17
C ASP A 132 1.13 7.42 -20.42
N GLU A 133 -0.16 7.78 -20.57
CA GLU A 133 -0.63 8.65 -21.66
C GLU A 133 -0.05 10.08 -21.56
N TYR A 134 0.19 10.59 -20.34
CA TYR A 134 0.70 11.95 -20.10
C TYR A 134 2.20 11.99 -19.80
N ASP A 135 2.76 10.91 -19.29
CA ASP A 135 4.16 10.79 -18.86
C ASP A 135 4.70 9.39 -19.22
N PRO A 136 4.94 9.12 -20.51
CA PRO A 136 5.43 7.82 -20.97
C PRO A 136 6.84 7.49 -20.45
N GLN A 137 7.63 8.49 -20.02
CA GLN A 137 8.94 8.31 -19.40
C GLN A 137 8.87 7.94 -17.92
N LYS A 138 7.67 7.90 -17.33
CA LYS A 138 7.42 7.54 -15.92
C LYS A 138 8.18 8.41 -14.90
N ASN A 139 8.28 9.72 -15.18
CA ASN A 139 8.91 10.69 -14.28
C ASN A 139 8.04 10.96 -13.04
N VAL A 140 6.72 10.87 -13.17
CA VAL A 140 5.77 11.00 -12.06
C VAL A 140 5.50 9.62 -11.47
N ALA A 141 5.91 9.41 -10.23
CA ALA A 141 5.65 8.16 -9.53
C ALA A 141 4.18 8.04 -9.11
N LEU A 142 3.65 6.82 -9.11
CA LEU A 142 2.44 6.49 -8.37
C LEU A 142 2.83 6.18 -6.92
N MET A 143 2.11 6.77 -5.96
CA MET A 143 2.35 6.62 -4.53
C MET A 143 1.07 6.09 -3.89
N LEU A 144 1.03 4.79 -3.61
CA LEU A 144 -0.10 4.19 -2.89
C LEU A 144 0.09 4.46 -1.39
N ASP A 145 -0.10 5.70 -1.01
CA ASP A 145 0.29 6.21 0.30
C ASP A 145 -0.76 5.99 1.39
N GLU A 146 -1.90 5.35 1.04
CA GLU A 146 -2.88 4.88 2.00
C GLU A 146 -3.61 3.64 1.48
N TRP A 147 -3.44 2.50 2.16
CA TRP A 147 -4.08 1.23 1.81
C TRP A 147 -4.20 0.32 3.02
N GLY A 148 -5.03 -0.71 2.93
CA GLY A 148 -5.21 -1.72 3.96
C GLY A 148 -6.66 -2.17 4.10
N THR A 149 -6.97 -2.85 5.20
CA THR A 149 -8.33 -3.24 5.59
C THR A 149 -8.99 -2.16 6.42
N TRP A 150 -10.30 -2.03 6.24
CA TRP A 150 -11.12 -1.13 7.07
C TRP A 150 -12.34 -1.88 7.58
N TRP A 151 -12.33 -2.19 8.86
CA TRP A 151 -13.43 -2.85 9.56
C TRP A 151 -14.20 -1.87 10.44
N ASP A 152 -15.31 -2.33 11.00
CA ASP A 152 -15.97 -1.59 12.06
C ASP A 152 -15.01 -1.41 13.25
N THR A 153 -15.09 -0.28 13.92
CA THR A 153 -14.27 0.00 15.10
C THR A 153 -14.64 -0.97 16.23
N GLU A 154 -13.65 -1.34 17.03
CA GLU A 154 -13.87 -2.25 18.16
C GLU A 154 -14.90 -1.68 19.13
N PRO A 155 -15.85 -2.52 19.60
CA PRO A 155 -16.88 -2.11 20.56
C PRO A 155 -16.28 -1.47 21.81
N GLY A 156 -16.90 -0.38 22.28
CA GLY A 156 -16.43 0.36 23.45
C GLY A 156 -15.30 1.36 23.19
N THR A 157 -14.82 1.46 21.94
CA THR A 157 -13.84 2.49 21.54
C THR A 157 -14.54 3.68 20.88
N ASN A 158 -13.83 4.82 20.78
CA ASN A 158 -14.35 5.97 20.04
C ASN A 158 -14.31 5.68 18.53
N PRO A 159 -15.47 5.69 17.84
CA PRO A 159 -15.51 5.38 16.41
C PRO A 159 -14.63 6.30 15.54
N GLY A 160 -14.44 7.55 15.94
CA GLY A 160 -13.58 8.49 15.23
C GLY A 160 -12.09 8.18 15.30
N HIS A 161 -11.67 7.28 16.19
CA HIS A 161 -10.27 6.85 16.28
C HIS A 161 -9.94 5.67 15.36
N LEU A 162 -10.93 5.06 14.71
CA LEU A 162 -10.78 3.96 13.75
C LEU A 162 -9.94 2.78 14.29
N TYR A 163 -10.07 2.48 15.59
CA TYR A 163 -9.36 1.38 16.20
C TYR A 163 -10.03 0.04 15.85
N GLN A 164 -9.28 -0.86 15.26
CA GLN A 164 -9.69 -2.23 14.97
C GLN A 164 -8.59 -3.22 15.36
N GLN A 165 -8.97 -4.46 15.65
CA GLN A 165 -8.03 -5.56 15.83
C GLN A 165 -7.43 -6.01 14.49
N ASN A 166 -6.33 -6.75 14.57
CA ASN A 166 -5.61 -7.26 13.40
C ASN A 166 -5.45 -8.77 13.52
N THR A 167 -5.76 -9.49 12.44
CA THR A 167 -5.74 -10.96 12.37
C THR A 167 -4.88 -11.46 11.22
N LEU A 168 -4.78 -12.79 11.05
CA LEU A 168 -4.14 -13.38 9.87
C LEU A 168 -4.84 -12.99 8.56
N ARG A 169 -6.16 -12.71 8.57
CA ARG A 169 -6.86 -12.18 7.40
C ARG A 169 -6.23 -10.89 6.91
N ASP A 170 -5.91 -9.97 7.83
CA ASP A 170 -5.25 -8.71 7.52
C ASP A 170 -3.80 -8.93 7.03
N ALA A 171 -3.10 -9.88 7.63
CA ALA A 171 -1.76 -10.28 7.18
C ALA A 171 -1.77 -10.78 5.74
N PHE A 172 -2.74 -11.61 5.36
CA PHE A 172 -2.88 -12.05 3.97
C PHE A 172 -3.25 -10.91 3.03
N VAL A 173 -4.09 -9.97 3.44
CA VAL A 173 -4.32 -8.74 2.66
C VAL A 173 -3.00 -8.01 2.41
N ALA A 174 -2.14 -7.89 3.42
CA ALA A 174 -0.85 -7.22 3.25
C ALA A 174 0.08 -8.00 2.31
N SER A 175 0.21 -9.33 2.46
CA SER A 175 1.10 -10.13 1.62
C SER A 175 0.65 -10.16 0.15
N LEU A 176 -0.65 -10.38 -0.10
CA LEU A 176 -1.21 -10.35 -1.45
C LEU A 176 -1.05 -8.98 -2.12
N SER A 177 -1.22 -7.90 -1.34
CA SER A 177 -1.00 -6.55 -1.84
C SER A 177 0.46 -6.33 -2.24
N PHE A 178 1.43 -6.75 -1.43
CA PHE A 178 2.86 -6.64 -1.78
C PHE A 178 3.21 -7.43 -3.04
N ASP A 179 2.69 -8.65 -3.19
CA ASP A 179 2.91 -9.45 -4.39
C ASP A 179 2.42 -8.73 -5.65
N ILE A 180 1.32 -7.98 -5.54
CA ILE A 180 0.79 -7.14 -6.61
C ILE A 180 1.69 -5.91 -6.81
N PHE A 181 2.04 -5.17 -5.75
CA PHE A 181 2.80 -3.92 -5.84
C PHE A 181 4.15 -4.12 -6.53
N HIS A 182 4.81 -5.23 -6.28
CA HIS A 182 6.09 -5.56 -6.88
C HIS A 182 6.04 -5.69 -8.41
N LYS A 183 4.89 -6.02 -8.99
CA LYS A 183 4.72 -6.09 -10.46
C LYS A 183 4.74 -4.70 -11.13
N TYR A 184 4.47 -3.63 -10.37
CA TYR A 184 4.29 -2.26 -10.88
C TYR A 184 5.41 -1.31 -10.43
N THR A 185 6.55 -1.83 -10.00
CA THR A 185 7.66 -1.03 -9.45
C THR A 185 8.31 -0.08 -10.45
N ASP A 186 8.00 -0.18 -11.73
CA ASP A 186 8.39 0.79 -12.74
C ASP A 186 7.72 2.16 -12.52
N ARG A 187 6.49 2.19 -12.00
CA ARG A 187 5.74 3.43 -11.67
C ARG A 187 5.37 3.55 -10.19
N LEU A 188 4.96 2.47 -9.54
CA LEU A 188 4.63 2.44 -8.11
C LEU A 188 5.91 2.45 -7.27
N LYS A 189 6.20 3.57 -6.59
CA LYS A 189 7.47 3.78 -5.86
C LYS A 189 7.33 3.79 -4.35
N MET A 190 6.12 3.82 -3.82
CA MET A 190 5.84 3.80 -2.38
C MET A 190 4.46 3.19 -2.12
N ALA A 191 4.36 2.41 -1.06
CA ALA A 191 3.10 1.90 -0.55
C ALA A 191 3.11 1.98 0.99
N ASN A 192 2.23 2.78 1.58
CA ASN A 192 2.15 3.02 3.02
C ASN A 192 0.86 2.43 3.57
N ILE A 193 0.99 1.48 4.47
CA ILE A 193 -0.16 0.89 5.17
C ILE A 193 -0.85 1.94 6.05
N ALA A 194 -2.14 1.89 6.14
CA ALA A 194 -2.93 2.68 7.07
C ALA A 194 -3.33 1.83 8.29
N GLN A 195 -2.66 2.03 9.48
CA GLN A 195 -1.55 2.93 9.70
C GLN A 195 -0.47 2.24 10.56
N ILE A 196 0.45 2.99 11.18
CA ILE A 196 1.53 2.36 11.97
C ILE A 196 1.02 1.88 13.32
N VAL A 197 0.25 2.71 14.06
CA VAL A 197 -0.15 2.46 15.46
C VAL A 197 -1.65 2.71 15.66
N ASN A 198 -2.36 1.74 16.21
CA ASN A 198 -3.73 1.84 16.74
C ASN A 198 -4.84 2.26 15.76
N VAL A 199 -4.56 2.49 14.51
CA VAL A 199 -5.54 2.97 13.52
C VAL A 199 -5.62 2.02 12.35
N LEU A 200 -6.84 1.58 12.02
CA LEU A 200 -7.11 0.68 10.88
C LEU A 200 -6.23 -0.58 10.90
N GLN A 201 -5.69 -0.99 9.78
CA GLN A 201 -4.78 -2.15 9.70
C GLN A 201 -3.39 -1.79 10.28
N SER A 202 -3.32 -1.51 11.57
CA SER A 202 -2.08 -1.06 12.20
C SER A 202 -1.05 -2.19 12.35
N MET A 203 0.21 -1.81 12.26
CA MET A 203 1.35 -2.72 12.49
C MET A 203 1.58 -2.95 13.99
N ILE A 204 1.22 -1.99 14.83
CA ILE A 204 1.45 -2.00 16.27
C ILE A 204 0.17 -1.60 16.99
N LEU A 205 -0.20 -2.36 18.00
CA LEU A 205 -1.27 -2.00 18.93
C LEU A 205 -0.66 -1.67 20.30
N THR A 206 -1.14 -0.58 20.90
CA THR A 206 -0.71 -0.13 22.22
C THR A 206 -1.90 0.13 23.13
N SER A 207 -1.71 -0.18 24.43
CA SER A 207 -2.66 0.17 25.49
C SER A 207 -1.90 0.50 26.77
N GLY A 208 -1.87 1.75 27.16
CA GLY A 208 -1.05 2.23 28.27
C GLY A 208 0.45 1.92 28.03
N LYS A 209 1.06 1.13 28.89
CA LYS A 209 2.45 0.68 28.77
C LYS A 209 2.65 -0.60 27.93
N ASN A 210 1.58 -1.23 27.51
CA ASN A 210 1.64 -2.48 26.77
C ASN A 210 1.69 -2.21 25.26
N MET A 211 2.40 -3.07 24.53
CA MET A 211 2.56 -3.02 23.08
C MET A 211 2.53 -4.43 22.52
N VAL A 212 1.87 -4.60 21.38
CA VAL A 212 1.81 -5.85 20.60
C VAL A 212 2.13 -5.55 19.14
N LEU A 213 2.97 -6.40 18.55
CA LEU A 213 3.23 -6.42 17.12
C LEU A 213 2.16 -7.29 16.46
N THR A 214 1.46 -6.76 15.46
CA THR A 214 0.35 -7.43 14.79
C THR A 214 0.83 -8.45 13.76
N PRO A 215 -0.03 -9.36 13.26
CA PRO A 215 0.29 -10.22 12.13
C PRO A 215 0.74 -9.43 10.89
N THR A 216 0.17 -8.26 10.64
CA THR A 216 0.61 -7.36 9.55
C THR A 216 2.06 -6.91 9.71
N TYR A 217 2.51 -6.60 10.94
CA TYR A 217 3.92 -6.25 11.19
C TYR A 217 4.87 -7.36 10.73
N TYR A 218 4.54 -8.61 10.99
CA TYR A 218 5.40 -9.74 10.60
C TYR A 218 5.46 -9.92 9.08
N VAL A 219 4.39 -9.62 8.36
CA VAL A 219 4.43 -9.57 6.88
C VAL A 219 5.41 -8.51 6.40
N PHE A 220 5.34 -7.30 6.92
CA PHE A 220 6.31 -6.25 6.58
C PHE A 220 7.75 -6.67 6.89
N LYS A 221 7.97 -7.31 8.05
CA LYS A 221 9.28 -7.83 8.43
C LYS A 221 9.80 -8.88 7.44
N MET A 222 8.97 -9.84 7.03
CA MET A 222 9.34 -10.87 6.05
C MET A 222 9.60 -10.28 4.67
N TYR A 223 8.78 -9.33 4.23
CA TYR A 223 8.90 -8.70 2.91
C TYR A 223 10.01 -7.63 2.81
N ASN A 224 10.63 -7.25 3.93
CA ASN A 224 11.73 -6.28 3.92
C ASN A 224 12.91 -6.69 3.03
N VAL A 225 13.07 -7.97 2.74
CA VAL A 225 14.12 -8.50 1.82
C VAL A 225 13.92 -8.05 0.37
N HIS A 226 12.72 -7.61 0.01
CA HIS A 226 12.39 -7.12 -1.34
C HIS A 226 12.61 -5.59 -1.48
N GLN A 227 12.84 -4.88 -0.38
CA GLN A 227 13.10 -3.44 -0.42
C GLN A 227 14.45 -3.16 -1.09
N ASP A 228 14.49 -2.17 -1.99
CA ASP A 228 15.65 -1.80 -2.80
C ASP A 228 16.23 -2.95 -3.64
N ALA A 229 15.46 -4.01 -3.86
CA ALA A 229 15.79 -5.15 -4.70
C ALA A 229 15.18 -5.00 -6.11
N THR A 230 15.66 -5.77 -7.06
CA THR A 230 15.12 -5.83 -8.41
C THR A 230 14.04 -6.92 -8.47
N TYR A 231 12.83 -6.56 -8.85
CA TYR A 231 11.73 -7.52 -9.06
C TYR A 231 12.11 -8.56 -10.13
N ILE A 232 11.80 -9.83 -9.86
CA ILE A 232 11.95 -10.92 -10.82
C ILE A 232 10.53 -11.37 -11.20
N PRO A 233 10.14 -11.23 -12.48
CA PRO A 233 8.87 -11.78 -12.96
C PRO A 233 8.79 -13.28 -12.70
N LEU A 234 7.65 -13.75 -12.22
CA LEU A 234 7.37 -15.17 -12.00
C LEU A 234 6.03 -15.54 -12.63
N GLU A 235 5.95 -16.78 -13.06
CA GLU A 235 4.72 -17.43 -13.46
C GLU A 235 4.30 -18.39 -12.33
N LEU A 236 3.08 -18.26 -11.88
CA LEU A 236 2.51 -19.08 -10.82
C LEU A 236 1.34 -19.90 -11.40
N ASN A 237 1.47 -21.22 -11.34
CA ASN A 237 0.39 -22.13 -11.66
C ASN A 237 -0.06 -22.82 -10.37
N CYS A 238 -1.28 -22.55 -9.94
CA CYS A 238 -1.89 -23.13 -8.76
C CYS A 238 -3.40 -23.18 -8.91
N ASP A 239 -4.05 -23.94 -8.04
CA ASP A 239 -5.49 -24.00 -7.99
C ASP A 239 -6.11 -22.64 -7.68
N MET A 240 -7.28 -22.41 -8.25
CA MET A 240 -8.08 -21.20 -8.06
C MET A 240 -9.35 -21.56 -7.31
N MET A 241 -9.69 -20.76 -6.30
CA MET A 241 -10.95 -20.88 -5.58
C MET A 241 -11.93 -19.83 -6.07
N ASP A 242 -13.16 -20.27 -6.37
CA ASP A 242 -14.28 -19.36 -6.61
C ASP A 242 -14.80 -18.83 -5.28
N VAL A 243 -14.94 -17.52 -5.19
CA VAL A 243 -15.51 -16.83 -4.02
C VAL A 243 -16.73 -16.01 -4.43
N ARG A 244 -17.55 -15.61 -3.45
CA ARG A 244 -18.76 -14.85 -3.73
C ARG A 244 -18.45 -13.57 -4.54
N ASP A 245 -19.47 -13.05 -5.21
CA ASP A 245 -19.40 -11.90 -6.13
C ASP A 245 -18.53 -12.19 -7.38
N ASN A 246 -18.51 -13.44 -7.83
CA ASN A 246 -17.78 -13.89 -9.03
C ASN A 246 -16.27 -13.61 -9.01
N ARG A 247 -15.67 -13.54 -7.82
CA ARG A 247 -14.23 -13.40 -7.68
C ARG A 247 -13.54 -14.75 -7.69
N LYS A 248 -12.26 -14.73 -8.07
CA LYS A 248 -11.37 -15.91 -7.97
C LYS A 248 -10.09 -15.52 -7.24
N ILE A 249 -9.63 -16.39 -6.38
CA ILE A 249 -8.34 -16.24 -5.70
C ILE A 249 -7.44 -17.44 -5.98
N PRO A 250 -6.14 -17.24 -6.21
CA PRO A 250 -5.19 -18.33 -6.25
C PRO A 250 -4.96 -18.88 -4.84
N MET A 251 -4.80 -20.18 -4.70
CA MET A 251 -4.51 -20.80 -3.40
C MET A 251 -3.11 -20.48 -2.89
N VAL A 252 -2.21 -20.12 -3.78
CA VAL A 252 -0.87 -19.63 -3.46
C VAL A 252 -0.67 -18.28 -4.13
N SER A 253 -0.03 -17.35 -3.44
CA SER A 253 0.46 -16.09 -4.00
C SER A 253 1.96 -15.99 -3.75
N ALA A 254 2.69 -15.34 -4.66
CA ALA A 254 4.14 -15.25 -4.53
C ALA A 254 4.70 -13.99 -5.21
N THR A 255 5.85 -13.55 -4.71
CA THR A 255 6.71 -12.56 -5.35
C THR A 255 8.17 -12.98 -5.28
N ALA A 256 8.97 -12.51 -6.22
CA ALA A 256 10.42 -12.76 -6.24
C ALA A 256 11.21 -11.50 -6.54
N SER A 257 12.39 -11.40 -5.93
CA SER A 257 13.32 -10.31 -6.21
C SER A 257 14.78 -10.76 -6.08
N LYS A 258 15.68 -9.96 -6.63
CA LYS A 258 17.12 -10.12 -6.50
C LYS A 258 17.68 -8.90 -5.79
N ASP A 259 18.34 -9.11 -4.66
CA ASP A 259 18.96 -8.04 -3.89
C ASP A 259 20.28 -7.56 -4.53
N GLN A 260 20.85 -6.49 -3.96
CA GLN A 260 22.09 -5.89 -4.44
C GLN A 260 23.31 -6.83 -4.33
N ASN A 261 23.24 -7.89 -3.50
CA ASN A 261 24.27 -8.91 -3.36
C ASN A 261 24.08 -10.09 -4.33
N GLY A 262 23.03 -10.03 -5.16
CA GLY A 262 22.70 -11.08 -6.12
C GLY A 262 21.93 -12.27 -5.53
N LYS A 263 21.51 -12.20 -4.28
CA LYS A 263 20.68 -13.22 -3.63
C LYS A 263 19.23 -13.10 -4.13
N ILE A 264 18.63 -14.23 -4.46
CA ILE A 264 17.23 -14.31 -4.85
C ILE A 264 16.39 -14.57 -3.59
N HIS A 265 15.36 -13.75 -3.41
CA HIS A 265 14.37 -13.88 -2.36
C HIS A 265 13.02 -14.20 -3.00
N ILE A 266 12.31 -15.15 -2.43
CA ILE A 266 10.95 -15.54 -2.84
C ILE A 266 10.09 -15.52 -1.58
N SER A 267 9.04 -14.72 -1.57
CA SER A 267 7.99 -14.76 -0.55
C SER A 267 6.75 -15.42 -1.12
N MET A 268 6.16 -16.32 -0.33
CA MET A 268 4.97 -17.09 -0.75
C MET A 268 3.95 -17.08 0.38
N SER A 269 2.68 -17.03 0.00
CA SER A 269 1.54 -17.12 0.92
C SER A 269 0.62 -18.25 0.48
N ASN A 270 0.41 -19.25 1.35
CA ASN A 270 -0.67 -20.20 1.20
C ASN A 270 -1.94 -19.59 1.80
N VAL A 271 -2.92 -19.27 0.98
CA VAL A 271 -4.19 -18.66 1.41
C VAL A 271 -5.29 -19.69 1.69
N ASP A 272 -5.05 -20.96 1.39
CA ASP A 272 -5.98 -22.06 1.70
C ASP A 272 -6.05 -22.24 3.23
N ALA A 273 -7.24 -22.00 3.79
CA ALA A 273 -7.42 -22.10 5.23
C ALA A 273 -7.44 -23.54 5.77
N ASP A 274 -7.55 -24.53 4.90
CA ASP A 274 -7.74 -25.93 5.28
C ASP A 274 -6.56 -26.83 4.92
N ASN A 275 -5.86 -26.55 3.80
CA ASN A 275 -4.92 -27.48 3.23
C ASN A 275 -3.53 -26.87 3.05
N ALA A 276 -2.51 -27.68 3.27
CA ALA A 276 -1.15 -27.37 2.86
C ALA A 276 -1.04 -27.42 1.33
N GLN A 277 -0.19 -26.57 0.77
CA GLN A 277 0.10 -26.51 -0.66
C GLN A 277 1.55 -26.97 -0.92
N GLU A 278 1.73 -27.92 -1.81
CA GLU A 278 3.04 -28.33 -2.28
C GLU A 278 3.48 -27.43 -3.43
N VAL A 279 4.65 -26.79 -3.31
CA VAL A 279 5.15 -25.83 -4.29
C VAL A 279 6.48 -26.31 -4.90
N THR A 280 6.52 -26.44 -6.20
CA THR A 280 7.76 -26.68 -6.97
C THR A 280 8.28 -25.35 -7.53
N ILE A 281 9.52 -25.00 -7.24
CA ILE A 281 10.15 -23.78 -7.72
C ILE A 281 11.14 -24.10 -8.83
N ASN A 282 10.91 -23.62 -10.05
CA ASN A 282 11.79 -23.71 -11.19
C ASN A 282 12.52 -22.38 -11.42
N LEU A 283 13.83 -22.37 -11.36
CA LEU A 283 14.65 -21.18 -11.63
C LEU A 283 15.20 -21.23 -13.06
N SER A 284 14.82 -20.27 -13.89
CA SER A 284 15.35 -20.10 -15.24
C SER A 284 16.53 -19.14 -15.26
N GLY A 285 17.55 -19.43 -16.07
CA GLY A 285 18.69 -18.52 -16.27
C GLY A 285 19.71 -18.48 -15.13
N THR A 286 19.52 -19.25 -14.05
CA THR A 286 20.46 -19.34 -12.93
C THR A 286 20.46 -20.73 -12.29
N LYS A 287 21.48 -21.01 -11.49
CA LYS A 287 21.54 -22.24 -10.68
C LYS A 287 21.67 -21.84 -9.20
N ALA A 288 20.72 -22.28 -8.39
CA ALA A 288 20.83 -22.13 -6.95
C ALA A 288 21.88 -23.13 -6.40
N LYS A 289 22.80 -22.65 -5.57
CA LYS A 289 23.75 -23.49 -4.83
C LYS A 289 23.15 -24.01 -3.53
N LYS A 290 22.23 -23.23 -2.93
CA LYS A 290 21.59 -23.53 -1.66
C LYS A 290 20.25 -22.78 -1.61
N ALA A 291 19.22 -23.41 -1.08
CA ALA A 291 17.96 -22.78 -0.68
C ALA A 291 17.85 -22.85 0.85
N VAL A 292 17.32 -21.81 1.46
CA VAL A 292 17.03 -21.73 2.89
C VAL A 292 15.62 -21.14 3.00
N GLY A 293 14.77 -21.74 3.81
CA GLY A 293 13.44 -21.24 4.14
C GLY A 293 13.34 -20.79 5.60
N GLU A 294 12.46 -19.85 5.83
CA GLU A 294 12.10 -19.33 7.17
C GLU A 294 10.58 -19.28 7.29
#